data_7b37152c24ae2f9498361301b1648883
#
_entry.id   7b37152c24ae2f9498361301b1648883
#
_cell.length_a   1.000
_cell.length_b   1.000
_cell.length_c   1.000
_cell.angle_alpha   90.00
_cell.angle_beta   90.00
_cell.angle_gamma   90.00
#
_symmetry.space_group_name_H-M   'P 1'
#
loop_
_entity.id
_entity.type
_entity.pdbx_description
1 polymer ?
#
loop_
_entity_poly.entity_id
_entity_poly.type
_entity_poly.pdbx_seq_one_letter_code
_entity_poly.pdbx_strand_id
1 'polypeptide(L)'
;MKSAPASRITAVSPLWAVEGGRVTISGDGFSLEPQPPEVRLAGVKATIAHASRQSLTVIVPPGLDGGHTPVRVDSAPGETAYVEIGAPIATGVHQVDSPTFDRDGNLYVTFSGARGQEAPVSIYVVRRDGSREPFVTGLPNPTSMAVDSNGRLHVSSRFDGSVHRIASNGSVETVATDLGVACGIAFNRAGELFVGDASGSVV
;
A
#
# COMPACT_ATOMS: atom_id res chain seq x y z
N MET A 1 20.04 -34.71 -31.63
CA MET A 1 19.61 -34.14 -30.34
C MET A 1 18.37 -33.28 -30.62
N LYS A 2 17.16 -33.62 -30.09
CA LYS A 2 16.01 -32.72 -30.17
C LYS A 2 16.27 -31.54 -29.23
N SER A 3 16.35 -30.34 -29.79
CA SER A 3 16.38 -29.11 -28.99
C SER A 3 15.17 -29.15 -28.04
N ALA A 4 15.42 -28.98 -26.73
CA ALA A 4 14.34 -28.82 -25.79
C ALA A 4 13.48 -27.61 -26.24
N PRO A 5 12.16 -27.70 -26.16
CA PRO A 5 11.31 -26.53 -26.50
C PRO A 5 11.71 -25.34 -25.63
N ALA A 6 11.81 -24.17 -26.26
CA ALA A 6 12.11 -22.93 -25.55
C ALA A 6 11.06 -22.72 -24.44
N SER A 7 11.52 -22.32 -23.27
CA SER A 7 10.61 -21.98 -22.18
C SER A 7 9.71 -20.80 -22.58
N ARG A 8 8.49 -20.81 -22.08
CA ARG A 8 7.49 -19.79 -22.38
C ARG A 8 6.86 -19.25 -21.10
N ILE A 9 6.65 -17.94 -21.03
CA ILE A 9 5.88 -17.28 -19.95
C ILE A 9 4.41 -17.19 -20.38
N THR A 10 3.51 -17.66 -19.54
CA THR A 10 2.06 -17.63 -19.81
C THR A 10 1.32 -16.63 -18.93
N ALA A 11 1.78 -16.36 -17.71
CA ALA A 11 1.17 -15.40 -16.79
C ALA A 11 2.14 -14.94 -15.71
N VAL A 12 1.82 -13.82 -15.08
CA VAL A 12 2.44 -13.32 -13.85
C VAL A 12 1.35 -13.02 -12.83
N SER A 13 1.55 -13.44 -11.58
CA SER A 13 0.58 -13.25 -10.50
C SER A 13 1.29 -13.10 -9.14
N PRO A 14 0.83 -12.20 -8.26
CA PRO A 14 -0.19 -11.19 -8.51
C PRO A 14 0.28 -10.15 -9.54
N LEU A 15 -0.65 -9.36 -10.09
CA LEU A 15 -0.30 -8.27 -11.02
C LEU A 15 0.32 -7.06 -10.30
N TRP A 16 0.18 -6.99 -8.98
CA TRP A 16 0.69 -5.93 -8.11
C TRP A 16 1.54 -6.54 -7.01
N ALA A 17 2.71 -6.01 -6.78
CA ALA A 17 3.61 -6.44 -5.72
C ALA A 17 4.38 -5.25 -5.14
N VAL A 18 5.05 -5.48 -4.01
CA VAL A 18 5.97 -4.51 -3.38
C VAL A 18 7.31 -5.20 -3.12
N GLU A 19 8.34 -4.44 -2.81
CA GLU A 19 9.64 -4.96 -2.37
C GLU A 19 9.47 -6.02 -1.26
N GLY A 20 10.18 -7.14 -1.37
CA GLY A 20 10.07 -8.28 -0.48
C GLY A 20 8.83 -9.16 -0.70
N GLY A 21 7.86 -8.69 -1.49
CA GLY A 21 6.68 -9.46 -1.89
C GLY A 21 7.04 -10.62 -2.82
N ARG A 22 6.09 -11.51 -3.06
CA ARG A 22 6.27 -12.67 -3.94
C ARG A 22 5.50 -12.49 -5.24
N VAL A 23 6.16 -12.85 -6.34
CA VAL A 23 5.57 -12.87 -7.68
C VAL A 23 5.80 -14.27 -8.26
N THR A 24 4.74 -14.88 -8.79
CA THR A 24 4.80 -16.18 -9.47
C THR A 24 4.69 -15.96 -10.96
N ILE A 25 5.66 -16.47 -11.69
CA ILE A 25 5.70 -16.49 -13.14
C ILE A 25 5.28 -17.89 -13.56
N SER A 26 4.13 -18.01 -14.18
CA SER A 26 3.62 -19.26 -14.76
C SER A 26 4.14 -19.41 -16.18
N GLY A 27 4.40 -20.64 -16.59
CA GLY A 27 4.92 -20.89 -17.93
C GLY A 27 5.09 -22.39 -18.22
N ASP A 28 5.72 -22.68 -19.32
CA ASP A 28 6.02 -24.04 -19.74
C ASP A 28 7.50 -24.22 -20.02
N GLY A 29 8.02 -25.40 -19.69
CA GLY A 29 9.36 -25.81 -20.08
C GLY A 29 10.51 -25.17 -19.31
N PHE A 30 10.29 -24.62 -18.10
CA PHE A 30 11.39 -24.11 -17.27
C PHE A 30 12.34 -25.25 -16.90
N SER A 31 13.62 -25.10 -17.27
CA SER A 31 14.66 -26.08 -16.89
C SER A 31 15.05 -25.83 -15.43
N LEU A 32 15.13 -26.92 -14.66
CA LEU A 32 15.58 -26.85 -13.27
C LEU A 32 17.01 -27.38 -13.09
N GLU A 33 17.60 -27.93 -14.14
CA GLU A 33 18.94 -28.49 -14.12
C GLU A 33 19.84 -27.76 -15.12
N PRO A 34 21.10 -27.48 -14.75
CA PRO A 34 21.76 -27.77 -13.45
C PRO A 34 21.28 -26.85 -12.31
N GLN A 35 20.52 -25.78 -12.60
CA GLN A 35 19.91 -24.84 -11.65
C GLN A 35 18.67 -24.20 -12.28
N PRO A 36 17.73 -23.68 -11.47
CA PRO A 36 16.59 -22.90 -11.97
C PRO A 36 17.05 -21.70 -12.80
N PRO A 37 16.25 -21.28 -13.81
CA PRO A 37 16.59 -20.15 -14.65
C PRO A 37 16.63 -18.86 -13.84
N GLU A 38 17.49 -17.92 -14.22
CA GLU A 38 17.55 -16.62 -13.60
C GLU A 38 16.31 -15.78 -13.98
N VAL A 39 15.76 -15.11 -13.00
CA VAL A 39 14.64 -14.17 -13.18
C VAL A 39 15.11 -12.76 -12.85
N ARG A 40 14.74 -11.80 -13.70
CA ARG A 40 15.03 -10.37 -13.52
C ARG A 40 13.76 -9.53 -13.57
N LEU A 41 13.65 -8.60 -12.63
CA LEU A 41 12.64 -7.53 -12.59
C LEU A 41 13.36 -6.22 -12.88
N ALA A 42 12.97 -5.51 -13.93
CA ALA A 42 13.65 -4.28 -14.41
C ALA A 42 15.19 -4.45 -14.52
N GLY A 43 15.65 -5.65 -14.88
CA GLY A 43 17.10 -5.95 -14.98
C GLY A 43 17.75 -6.36 -13.65
N VAL A 44 17.12 -6.17 -12.51
CA VAL A 44 17.62 -6.60 -11.20
C VAL A 44 17.30 -8.08 -10.97
N LYS A 45 18.30 -8.86 -10.55
CA LYS A 45 18.14 -10.29 -10.28
C LYS A 45 17.23 -10.51 -9.06
N ALA A 46 16.21 -11.34 -9.23
CA ALA A 46 15.30 -11.73 -8.16
C ALA A 46 15.72 -13.04 -7.51
N THR A 47 15.48 -13.19 -6.22
CA THR A 47 15.71 -14.43 -5.50
C THR A 47 14.56 -15.40 -5.77
N ILE A 48 14.88 -16.62 -6.21
CA ILE A 48 13.87 -17.68 -6.41
C ILE A 48 13.50 -18.28 -5.05
N ALA A 49 12.23 -18.20 -4.71
CA ALA A 49 11.66 -18.81 -3.52
C ALA A 49 11.13 -20.23 -3.78
N HIS A 50 10.64 -20.48 -5.00
CA HIS A 50 10.17 -21.79 -5.44
C HIS A 50 10.33 -21.91 -6.95
N ALA A 51 10.68 -23.11 -7.44
CA ALA A 51 10.81 -23.38 -8.86
C ALA A 51 10.20 -24.74 -9.22
N SER A 52 9.47 -24.78 -10.32
CA SER A 52 8.98 -25.98 -10.98
C SER A 52 9.09 -25.79 -12.51
N ARG A 53 8.81 -26.84 -13.27
CA ARG A 53 8.81 -26.75 -14.74
C ARG A 53 7.70 -25.84 -15.31
N GLN A 54 6.71 -25.48 -14.49
CA GLN A 54 5.53 -24.68 -14.88
C GLN A 54 5.41 -23.38 -14.12
N SER A 55 6.23 -23.15 -13.08
CA SER A 55 6.16 -21.93 -12.30
C SER A 55 7.47 -21.59 -11.60
N LEU A 56 7.79 -20.31 -11.56
CA LEU A 56 8.88 -19.73 -10.79
C LEU A 56 8.30 -18.68 -9.84
N THR A 57 8.43 -18.90 -8.54
CA THR A 57 8.05 -17.88 -7.55
C THR A 57 9.31 -17.16 -7.09
N VAL A 58 9.33 -15.85 -7.23
CA VAL A 58 10.45 -14.99 -6.88
C VAL A 58 10.08 -13.97 -5.83
N ILE A 59 11.08 -13.50 -5.10
CA ILE A 59 10.96 -12.38 -4.18
C ILE A 59 11.34 -11.11 -4.94
N VAL A 60 10.48 -10.10 -4.88
CA VAL A 60 10.73 -8.79 -5.49
C VAL A 60 11.99 -8.18 -4.86
N PRO A 61 13.04 -7.88 -5.66
CA PRO A 61 14.28 -7.35 -5.14
C PRO A 61 14.11 -5.89 -4.66
N PRO A 62 14.98 -5.43 -3.75
CA PRO A 62 14.99 -4.04 -3.33
C PRO A 62 15.50 -3.10 -4.42
N GLY A 63 15.16 -1.81 -4.28
CA GLY A 63 15.72 -0.74 -5.10
C GLY A 63 15.13 -0.64 -6.51
N LEU A 64 13.90 -1.14 -6.72
CA LEU A 64 13.15 -0.90 -7.94
C LEU A 64 12.44 0.46 -7.87
N ASP A 65 12.44 1.19 -8.99
CA ASP A 65 11.78 2.51 -9.08
C ASP A 65 10.25 2.45 -8.97
N GLY A 66 9.68 1.23 -9.03
CA GLY A 66 8.24 1.03 -9.02
C GLY A 66 7.58 1.18 -10.40
N GLY A 67 6.24 1.05 -10.43
CA GLY A 67 5.44 1.12 -11.65
C GLY A 67 5.51 -0.14 -12.51
N HIS A 68 5.26 0.04 -13.82
CA HIS A 68 5.17 -1.04 -14.81
C HIS A 68 6.53 -1.70 -15.06
N THR A 69 6.77 -2.80 -14.37
CA THR A 69 8.08 -3.44 -14.26
C THR A 69 8.18 -4.68 -15.15
N PRO A 70 9.14 -4.72 -16.09
CA PRO A 70 9.33 -5.89 -16.94
C PRO A 70 9.93 -7.06 -16.16
N VAL A 71 9.35 -8.25 -16.37
CA VAL A 71 9.79 -9.54 -15.85
C VAL A 71 10.38 -10.36 -16.98
N ARG A 72 11.61 -10.81 -16.81
CA ARG A 72 12.32 -11.65 -17.78
C ARG A 72 12.86 -12.90 -17.13
N VAL A 73 12.81 -14.00 -17.87
CA VAL A 73 13.38 -15.30 -17.49
C VAL A 73 14.42 -15.67 -18.55
N ASP A 74 15.63 -15.98 -18.16
CA ASP A 74 16.74 -16.22 -19.09
C ASP A 74 16.52 -17.43 -20.00
N SER A 75 15.77 -18.45 -19.53
CA SER A 75 15.38 -19.61 -20.33
C SER A 75 14.24 -19.34 -21.33
N ALA A 76 13.61 -18.17 -21.28
CA ALA A 76 12.57 -17.71 -22.20
C ALA A 76 13.00 -16.42 -22.93
N PRO A 77 14.09 -16.44 -23.72
CA PRO A 77 14.62 -15.26 -24.38
C PRO A 77 13.61 -14.73 -25.40
N GLY A 78 13.39 -13.41 -25.36
CA GLY A 78 12.45 -12.73 -26.24
C GLY A 78 11.03 -12.57 -25.67
N GLU A 79 10.70 -13.24 -24.56
CA GLU A 79 9.45 -13.02 -23.85
C GLU A 79 9.62 -12.04 -22.69
N THR A 80 8.68 -11.14 -22.55
CA THR A 80 8.62 -10.16 -21.45
C THR A 80 7.21 -10.14 -20.90
N ALA A 81 7.07 -10.42 -19.62
CA ALA A 81 5.84 -10.19 -18.88
C ALA A 81 6.00 -8.94 -18.02
N TYR A 82 4.94 -8.51 -17.36
CA TYR A 82 4.96 -7.29 -16.56
C TYR A 82 4.25 -7.50 -15.23
N VAL A 83 4.71 -6.78 -14.23
CA VAL A 83 4.10 -6.67 -12.90
C VAL A 83 4.17 -5.20 -12.47
N GLU A 84 3.14 -4.72 -11.80
CA GLU A 84 3.15 -3.39 -11.20
C GLU A 84 3.84 -3.46 -9.83
N ILE A 85 4.92 -2.74 -9.66
CA ILE A 85 5.64 -2.65 -8.38
C ILE A 85 5.28 -1.35 -7.67
N GLY A 86 4.71 -1.47 -6.47
CA GLY A 86 4.45 -0.33 -5.60
C GLY A 86 5.75 0.16 -4.97
N ALA A 87 6.02 1.47 -5.10
CA ALA A 87 7.10 2.14 -4.39
C ALA A 87 6.60 2.74 -3.07
N PRO A 88 7.38 2.72 -1.98
CA PRO A 88 7.01 3.38 -0.74
C PRO A 88 7.01 4.90 -0.94
N ILE A 89 5.85 5.54 -0.68
CA ILE A 89 5.70 7.01 -0.75
C ILE A 89 6.13 7.66 0.57
N ALA A 90 5.91 6.97 1.68
CA ALA A 90 6.30 7.42 3.02
C ALA A 90 6.82 6.25 3.85
N THR A 91 7.88 6.49 4.62
CA THR A 91 8.49 5.51 5.53
C THR A 91 8.65 6.11 6.93
N GLY A 92 8.84 5.25 7.93
CA GLY A 92 9.03 5.71 9.33
C GLY A 92 7.75 6.29 9.95
N VAL A 93 6.58 5.95 9.41
CA VAL A 93 5.26 6.21 10.01
C VAL A 93 4.75 4.92 10.65
N HIS A 94 4.41 4.98 11.94
CA HIS A 94 3.99 3.81 12.69
C HIS A 94 2.47 3.69 12.68
N GLN A 95 1.95 2.49 12.38
CA GLN A 95 0.53 2.18 12.35
C GLN A 95 -0.29 3.16 11.48
N VAL A 96 0.03 3.20 10.19
CA VAL A 96 -0.79 3.90 9.20
C VAL A 96 -2.01 3.04 8.88
N ASP A 97 -3.21 3.53 9.20
CA ASP A 97 -4.45 2.78 8.95
C ASP A 97 -5.09 3.12 7.60
N SER A 98 -5.46 4.36 7.39
CA SER A 98 -6.20 4.78 6.19
C SER A 98 -5.54 6.00 5.53
N PRO A 99 -4.53 5.78 4.67
CA PRO A 99 -3.95 6.88 3.91
C PRO A 99 -4.99 7.50 2.97
N THR A 100 -5.04 8.84 2.91
CA THR A 100 -6.05 9.56 2.15
C THR A 100 -5.43 10.69 1.35
N PHE A 101 -5.82 10.82 0.09
CA PHE A 101 -5.40 11.93 -0.75
C PHE A 101 -6.40 13.08 -0.73
N ASP A 102 -5.89 14.32 -0.73
CA ASP A 102 -6.70 15.48 -1.08
C ASP A 102 -6.79 15.67 -2.61
N ARG A 103 -7.54 16.69 -3.04
CA ARG A 103 -7.70 17.00 -4.47
C ARG A 103 -6.43 17.54 -5.12
N ASP A 104 -5.50 18.07 -4.34
CA ASP A 104 -4.21 18.60 -4.79
C ASP A 104 -3.16 17.49 -4.90
N GLY A 105 -3.51 16.25 -4.49
CA GLY A 105 -2.66 15.06 -4.53
C GLY A 105 -1.66 14.99 -3.39
N ASN A 106 -1.87 15.72 -2.29
CA ASN A 106 -1.15 15.50 -1.05
C ASN A 106 -1.70 14.25 -0.35
N LEU A 107 -0.82 13.42 0.19
CA LEU A 107 -1.17 12.23 0.94
C LEU A 107 -1.15 12.54 2.43
N TYR A 108 -2.25 12.29 3.11
CA TYR A 108 -2.31 12.34 4.57
C TYR A 108 -2.16 10.93 5.13
N VAL A 109 -1.31 10.79 6.16
CA VAL A 109 -1.05 9.51 6.83
C VAL A 109 -1.15 9.70 8.34
N THR A 110 -1.84 8.79 9.02
CA THR A 110 -1.93 8.77 10.47
C THR A 110 -0.66 8.24 11.11
N PHE A 111 -0.39 8.68 12.34
CA PHE A 111 0.55 8.05 13.25
C PHE A 111 -0.20 7.72 14.55
N SER A 112 -0.68 6.51 14.64
CA SER A 112 -1.64 6.12 15.70
C SER A 112 -0.98 5.85 17.07
N GLY A 113 0.26 5.40 17.11
CA GLY A 113 0.91 4.99 18.36
C GLY A 113 0.24 3.79 19.04
N ALA A 114 0.67 3.45 20.25
CA ALA A 114 -0.02 2.49 21.10
C ALA A 114 -1.34 3.08 21.64
N ARG A 115 -2.29 2.23 22.05
CA ARG A 115 -3.59 2.68 22.55
C ARG A 115 -3.44 3.65 23.73
N GLY A 116 -4.00 4.87 23.61
CA GLY A 116 -3.92 5.92 24.63
C GLY A 116 -2.55 6.62 24.68
N GLN A 117 -1.64 6.31 23.79
CA GLN A 117 -0.37 7.00 23.68
C GLN A 117 -0.53 8.26 22.82
N GLU A 118 -0.10 9.39 23.35
CA GLU A 118 0.09 10.60 22.55
C GLU A 118 1.32 10.43 21.65
N ALA A 119 1.11 10.48 20.35
CA ALA A 119 2.21 10.58 19.39
C ALA A 119 2.62 12.05 19.23
N PRO A 120 3.90 12.35 19.01
CA PRO A 120 4.38 13.72 18.78
C PRO A 120 3.68 14.39 17.61
N VAL A 121 3.30 13.61 16.61
CA VAL A 121 2.52 14.04 15.44
C VAL A 121 1.43 13.01 15.21
N SER A 122 0.18 13.46 15.11
CA SER A 122 -0.97 12.58 14.90
C SER A 122 -1.22 12.30 13.42
N ILE A 123 -1.01 13.30 12.56
CA ILE A 123 -1.18 13.19 11.11
C ILE A 123 -0.01 13.91 10.44
N TYR A 124 0.62 13.22 9.50
CA TYR A 124 1.58 13.80 8.57
C TYR A 124 0.92 14.10 7.23
N VAL A 125 1.40 15.14 6.55
CA VAL A 125 1.15 15.33 5.12
C VAL A 125 2.41 15.00 4.34
N VAL A 126 2.25 14.22 3.29
CA VAL A 126 3.29 13.90 2.30
C VAL A 126 2.92 14.63 1.02
N ARG A 127 3.77 15.56 0.61
CA ARG A 127 3.59 16.36 -0.60
C ARG A 127 3.94 15.54 -1.85
N ARG A 128 3.55 16.04 -3.02
CA ARG A 128 3.86 15.39 -4.31
C ARG A 128 5.35 15.21 -4.60
N ASP A 129 6.19 16.05 -4.01
CA ASP A 129 7.66 15.95 -4.12
C ASP A 129 8.27 14.92 -3.16
N GLY A 130 7.43 14.22 -2.37
CA GLY A 130 7.83 13.24 -1.37
C GLY A 130 8.23 13.84 -0.02
N SER A 131 8.22 15.15 0.13
CA SER A 131 8.49 15.80 1.42
C SER A 131 7.39 15.46 2.43
N ARG A 132 7.78 15.20 3.68
CA ARG A 132 6.86 14.87 4.78
C ARG A 132 6.92 15.93 5.86
N GLU A 133 5.76 16.46 6.23
CA GLU A 133 5.62 17.51 7.23
C GLU A 133 4.60 17.10 8.31
N PRO A 134 4.81 17.48 9.59
CA PRO A 134 3.77 17.41 10.60
C PRO A 134 2.57 18.26 10.18
N PHE A 135 1.37 17.71 10.29
CA PHE A 135 0.15 18.41 9.92
C PHE A 135 -0.80 18.61 11.11
N VAL A 136 -1.01 17.57 11.92
CA VAL A 136 -1.84 17.62 13.13
C VAL A 136 -1.08 16.98 14.29
N THR A 137 -1.21 17.59 15.47
CA THR A 137 -0.68 17.07 16.74
C THR A 137 -1.80 16.96 17.78
N GLY A 138 -1.58 16.16 18.82
CA GLY A 138 -2.48 16.10 19.99
C GLY A 138 -3.77 15.31 19.78
N LEU A 139 -3.95 14.60 18.67
CA LEU A 139 -5.05 13.66 18.52
C LEU A 139 -4.65 12.26 19.01
N PRO A 140 -5.34 11.69 19.99
CA PRO A 140 -5.06 10.34 20.46
C PRO A 140 -5.53 9.31 19.43
N ASN A 141 -4.69 8.36 19.08
CA ASN A 141 -4.98 7.23 18.20
C ASN A 141 -5.85 7.55 16.96
N PRO A 142 -5.42 8.50 16.11
CA PRO A 142 -6.10 8.75 14.85
C PRO A 142 -6.07 7.46 14.00
N THR A 143 -7.22 7.06 13.46
CA THR A 143 -7.37 5.74 12.86
C THR A 143 -7.70 5.83 11.38
N SER A 144 -8.90 6.24 11.02
CA SER A 144 -9.32 6.34 9.62
C SER A 144 -9.50 7.79 9.21
N MET A 145 -9.22 8.07 7.94
CA MET A 145 -9.39 9.39 7.36
C MET A 145 -10.27 9.35 6.11
N ALA A 146 -11.04 10.40 5.90
CA ALA A 146 -11.82 10.60 4.68
C ALA A 146 -11.91 12.09 4.34
N VAL A 147 -11.97 12.40 3.05
CA VAL A 147 -12.16 13.76 2.57
C VAL A 147 -13.61 13.94 2.12
N ASP A 148 -14.28 14.99 2.61
CA ASP A 148 -15.66 15.28 2.23
C ASP A 148 -15.76 15.95 0.84
N SER A 149 -16.97 16.17 0.37
CA SER A 149 -17.24 16.80 -0.92
C SER A 149 -16.72 18.24 -1.05
N ASN A 150 -16.42 18.91 0.07
CA ASN A 150 -15.82 20.24 0.11
C ASN A 150 -14.30 20.22 0.22
N GLY A 151 -13.67 19.03 0.20
CA GLY A 151 -12.22 18.86 0.32
C GLY A 151 -11.71 18.96 1.76
N ARG A 152 -12.57 18.85 2.78
CA ARG A 152 -12.17 18.91 4.18
C ARG A 152 -11.82 17.51 4.69
N LEU A 153 -10.68 17.39 5.35
CA LEU A 153 -10.23 16.14 5.94
C LEU A 153 -10.99 15.86 7.24
N HIS A 154 -11.46 14.63 7.40
CA HIS A 154 -12.03 14.11 8.64
C HIS A 154 -11.20 12.92 9.12
N VAL A 155 -11.11 12.75 10.44
CA VAL A 155 -10.35 11.67 11.06
C VAL A 155 -11.11 11.11 12.25
N SER A 156 -11.19 9.78 12.34
CA SER A 156 -11.71 9.09 13.53
C SER A 156 -10.61 8.86 14.55
N SER A 157 -10.99 8.85 15.82
CA SER A 157 -10.17 8.43 16.95
C SER A 157 -10.82 7.22 17.62
N ARG A 158 -10.15 6.07 17.54
CA ARG A 158 -10.63 4.84 18.22
C ARG A 158 -10.45 4.85 19.73
N PHE A 159 -9.70 5.83 20.27
CA PHE A 159 -9.42 5.92 21.71
C PHE A 159 -10.60 6.53 22.46
N ASP A 160 -11.14 7.62 21.94
CA ASP A 160 -12.23 8.38 22.60
C ASP A 160 -13.57 8.29 21.86
N GLY A 161 -13.63 7.55 20.75
CA GLY A 161 -14.86 7.36 19.98
C GLY A 161 -15.34 8.63 19.29
N SER A 162 -14.43 9.47 18.84
CA SER A 162 -14.75 10.74 18.20
C SER A 162 -14.44 10.76 16.72
N VAL A 163 -15.04 11.72 16.00
CA VAL A 163 -14.61 12.15 14.67
C VAL A 163 -14.30 13.64 14.71
N HIS A 164 -13.18 14.00 14.14
CA HIS A 164 -12.68 15.35 14.04
C HIS A 164 -12.63 15.82 12.60
N ARG A 165 -12.92 17.09 12.35
CA ARG A 165 -12.67 17.78 11.09
C ARG A 165 -11.38 18.57 11.20
N ILE A 166 -10.53 18.47 10.18
CA ILE A 166 -9.23 19.14 10.14
C ILE A 166 -9.31 20.26 9.10
N ALA A 167 -8.99 21.46 9.52
CA ALA A 167 -8.88 22.59 8.62
C ALA A 167 -7.54 22.55 7.85
N SER A 168 -7.43 23.32 6.78
CA SER A 168 -6.21 23.39 5.94
C SER A 168 -4.96 23.88 6.69
N ASN A 169 -5.13 24.59 7.80
CA ASN A 169 -4.04 25.03 8.69
C ASN A 169 -3.70 24.00 9.78
N GLY A 170 -4.32 22.81 9.78
CA GLY A 170 -4.14 21.76 10.79
C GLY A 170 -4.96 21.93 12.06
N SER A 171 -5.81 22.98 12.17
CA SER A 171 -6.68 23.11 13.33
C SER A 171 -7.76 22.02 13.36
N VAL A 172 -8.10 21.57 14.56
CA VAL A 172 -8.96 20.42 14.83
C VAL A 172 -10.29 20.89 15.41
N GLU A 173 -11.39 20.41 14.85
CA GLU A 173 -12.75 20.60 15.35
C GLU A 173 -13.41 19.25 15.56
N THR A 174 -13.92 18.96 16.73
CA THR A 174 -14.69 17.74 17.00
C THR A 174 -16.09 17.87 16.41
N VAL A 175 -16.47 16.94 15.54
CA VAL A 175 -17.78 16.96 14.86
C VAL A 175 -18.73 15.89 15.36
N ALA A 176 -18.23 14.83 15.98
CA ALA A 176 -19.03 13.78 16.61
C ALA A 176 -18.25 13.13 17.76
N THR A 177 -18.99 12.66 18.80
CA THR A 177 -18.47 11.97 19.98
C THR A 177 -19.35 10.77 20.31
N ASP A 178 -18.90 9.97 21.27
CA ASP A 178 -19.66 8.84 21.83
C ASP A 178 -20.02 7.76 20.79
N LEU A 179 -19.15 7.59 19.78
CA LEU A 179 -19.34 6.66 18.67
C LEU A 179 -18.76 5.25 18.95
N GLY A 180 -18.57 4.89 20.21
CA GLY A 180 -17.94 3.62 20.57
C GLY A 180 -16.46 3.57 20.23
N VAL A 181 -16.01 2.54 19.54
CA VAL A 181 -14.63 2.43 19.03
C VAL A 181 -14.62 2.83 17.56
N ALA A 182 -14.60 4.15 17.30
CA ALA A 182 -14.67 4.72 15.96
C ALA A 182 -13.42 4.32 15.13
N CYS A 183 -13.59 3.41 14.20
CA CYS A 183 -12.54 2.90 13.32
C CYS A 183 -12.63 3.49 11.91
N GLY A 184 -13.34 2.82 11.00
CA GLY A 184 -13.50 3.27 9.62
C GLY A 184 -14.44 4.45 9.48
N ILE A 185 -14.12 5.42 8.62
CA ILE A 185 -15.04 6.49 8.23
C ILE A 185 -15.12 6.60 6.71
N ALA A 186 -16.31 6.95 6.22
CA ALA A 186 -16.54 7.18 4.81
C ALA A 186 -17.68 8.19 4.60
N PHE A 187 -17.62 8.94 3.50
CA PHE A 187 -18.73 9.77 3.02
C PHE A 187 -19.42 9.09 1.84
N ASN A 188 -20.76 9.14 1.84
CA ASN A 188 -21.51 8.77 0.66
C ASN A 188 -21.60 9.96 -0.33
N ARG A 189 -22.26 9.75 -1.47
CA ARG A 189 -22.43 10.79 -2.49
C ARG A 189 -23.31 11.97 -2.05
N ALA A 190 -24.17 11.77 -1.06
CA ALA A 190 -25.01 12.83 -0.47
C ALA A 190 -24.22 13.69 0.53
N GLY A 191 -22.99 13.31 0.89
CA GLY A 191 -22.15 13.99 1.88
C GLY A 191 -22.43 13.56 3.31
N GLU A 192 -23.17 12.46 3.51
CA GLU A 192 -23.43 11.89 4.83
C GLU A 192 -22.20 11.10 5.30
N LEU A 193 -21.79 11.32 6.54
CA LEU A 193 -20.68 10.61 7.18
C LEU A 193 -21.17 9.30 7.81
N PHE A 194 -20.47 8.22 7.51
CA PHE A 194 -20.66 6.92 8.13
C PHE A 194 -19.44 6.55 8.95
N VAL A 195 -19.65 6.03 10.15
CA VAL A 195 -18.60 5.64 11.09
C VAL A 195 -18.79 4.16 11.44
N GLY A 196 -17.76 3.34 11.20
CA GLY A 196 -17.72 1.95 11.63
C GLY A 196 -17.21 1.85 13.06
N ASP A 197 -18.04 1.31 13.96
CA ASP A 197 -17.64 0.97 15.32
C ASP A 197 -17.10 -0.46 15.36
N ALA A 198 -15.95 -0.66 15.99
CA ALA A 198 -15.34 -1.99 16.13
C ALA A 198 -16.19 -2.98 16.96
N SER A 199 -17.20 -2.52 17.68
CA SER A 199 -18.17 -3.38 18.38
C SER A 199 -19.20 -4.03 17.44
N GLY A 200 -19.20 -3.68 16.15
CA GLY A 200 -20.01 -4.31 15.12
C GLY A 200 -21.18 -3.49 14.61
N SER A 201 -21.18 -2.18 14.80
CA SER A 201 -22.20 -1.26 14.25
C SER A 201 -21.61 -0.25 13.27
N VAL A 202 -22.50 0.37 12.48
CA VAL A 202 -22.21 1.53 11.62
C VAL A 202 -23.22 2.62 11.94
N VAL A 203 -22.78 3.79 12.26
CA VAL A 203 -23.58 4.96 12.59
C VAL A 203 -23.29 6.11 11.63
#